data_18ec5c957eeafb31ad8f6700782fcb64
#
_entry.id   18ec5c957eeafb31ad8f6700782fcb64
#
_cell.length_a   1.000
_cell.length_b   1.000
_cell.length_c   1.000
_cell.angle_alpha   90.00
_cell.angle_beta   90.00
_cell.angle_gamma   90.00
#
_symmetry.space_group_name_H-M   'P 1'
#
loop_
_entity.id
_entity.type
_entity.pdbx_description
1 polymer ?
#
loop_
_entity_poly.entity_id
_entity_poly.type
_entity_poly.pdbx_seq_one_letter_code
_entity_poly.pdbx_strand_id
1 'polypeptide(L)'
;MVTSIESQLLSNTTELRAQVDLIVNSAPVADAHTHLFPPEFNELCLWGIDELLTYHYLTAEALRSARSTYEQFWAMCKTDQADLVWKTLFVDNTPTSEAAQGIISVLDVFGLDTRAPDLKEARAFFNLQRLGDHLDQVFDIARVSGVVMTNDPFDDAEDRFWNSSISVDRRFSSSLRLDSLVNTADRAVSTAARVRAFLDDWIQRRNPVYMALSLPPDFSFPSEDARDRLLREVILPTAKEHRIPLTLMVGVRRGVNPKLRDAGDALGRADVASVERLCAEYPDVNFLVTFLSRENQHELCVAARKFSNLMPFGCWWFLNNPSIVSEITRERFELLGQSFIPQHSDARVLEQLIYKWKHARRQIADALYDSYQQLLDRGRAITAEEISRDVNRLFSGNFNELVKDPRLKICQEGTTP
;
A
#
# COMPACT_ATOMS: atom_id res chain seq x y z
N MET A 1 6.67 -36.56 -26.80
CA MET A 1 6.06 -37.14 -25.60
C MET A 1 6.20 -36.07 -24.53
N VAL A 2 5.16 -35.28 -24.31
CA VAL A 2 5.09 -34.35 -23.18
C VAL A 2 4.70 -35.21 -21.99
N THR A 3 5.64 -35.53 -21.13
CA THR A 3 5.37 -36.15 -19.83
C THR A 3 4.58 -35.15 -19.03
N SER A 4 3.26 -35.42 -18.83
CA SER A 4 2.46 -34.73 -17.81
C SER A 4 3.18 -34.94 -16.48
N ILE A 5 3.74 -33.88 -15.92
CA ILE A 5 4.12 -33.86 -14.52
C ILE A 5 2.79 -34.02 -13.77
N GLU A 6 2.52 -35.23 -13.26
CA GLU A 6 1.43 -35.41 -12.30
C GLU A 6 1.74 -34.48 -11.13
N SER A 7 0.92 -33.47 -10.94
CA SER A 7 1.07 -32.54 -9.84
C SER A 7 0.93 -33.31 -8.52
N GLN A 8 2.03 -33.38 -7.79
CA GLN A 8 2.08 -34.11 -6.53
C GLN A 8 1.10 -33.52 -5.53
N LEU A 9 0.15 -34.35 -5.07
CA LEU A 9 -0.79 -33.98 -4.02
C LEU A 9 -0.05 -33.86 -2.69
N LEU A 10 -0.19 -32.70 -2.04
CA LEU A 10 0.31 -32.45 -0.69
C LEU A 10 -0.71 -33.01 0.30
N SER A 11 -0.38 -34.16 0.90
CA SER A 11 -1.28 -34.95 1.73
C SER A 11 -0.96 -34.84 3.23
N ASN A 12 0.13 -34.18 3.61
CA ASN A 12 0.48 -33.96 5.01
C ASN A 12 0.76 -32.49 5.32
N THR A 13 0.54 -32.12 6.56
CA THR A 13 0.60 -30.74 7.05
C THR A 13 2.01 -30.13 7.00
N THR A 14 3.06 -30.94 7.16
CA THR A 14 4.45 -30.48 7.12
C THR A 14 4.86 -30.09 5.69
N GLU A 15 4.54 -30.92 4.72
CA GLU A 15 4.80 -30.61 3.30
C GLU A 15 3.97 -29.41 2.85
N LEU A 16 2.68 -29.38 3.22
CA LEU A 16 1.80 -28.25 2.92
C LEU A 16 2.37 -26.93 3.45
N ARG A 17 2.79 -26.90 4.71
CA ARG A 17 3.38 -25.70 5.33
C ARG A 17 4.66 -25.28 4.59
N ALA A 18 5.55 -26.21 4.32
CA ALA A 18 6.80 -25.93 3.63
C ALA A 18 6.58 -25.35 2.21
N GLN A 19 5.60 -25.90 1.47
CA GLN A 19 5.27 -25.42 0.12
C GLN A 19 4.60 -24.04 0.16
N VAL A 20 3.68 -23.79 1.09
CA VAL A 20 3.06 -22.46 1.27
C VAL A 20 4.14 -21.42 1.57
N ASP A 21 5.01 -21.68 2.55
CA ASP A 21 6.09 -20.77 2.92
C ASP A 21 7.06 -20.51 1.75
N LEU A 22 7.45 -21.54 1.03
CA LEU A 22 8.34 -21.42 -0.13
C LEU A 22 7.72 -20.54 -1.21
N ILE A 23 6.48 -20.84 -1.61
CA ILE A 23 5.81 -20.15 -2.72
C ILE A 23 5.48 -18.70 -2.34
N VAL A 24 4.94 -18.43 -1.14
CA VAL A 24 4.62 -17.08 -0.70
C VAL A 24 5.87 -16.22 -0.57
N ASN A 25 7.00 -16.76 -0.08
CA ASN A 25 8.21 -15.98 0.09
C ASN A 25 8.98 -15.76 -1.23
N SER A 26 8.80 -16.61 -2.24
CA SER A 26 9.48 -16.47 -3.53
C SER A 26 8.67 -15.70 -4.58
N ALA A 27 7.34 -15.69 -4.48
CA ALA A 27 6.48 -15.04 -5.47
C ALA A 27 6.71 -13.53 -5.54
N PRO A 28 6.83 -12.93 -6.74
CA PRO A 28 6.88 -11.50 -6.89
C PRO A 28 5.52 -10.86 -6.57
N VAL A 29 5.55 -9.61 -6.11
CA VAL A 29 4.33 -8.86 -5.80
C VAL A 29 4.29 -7.53 -6.57
N ALA A 30 3.12 -7.16 -7.08
CA ALA A 30 2.83 -5.82 -7.54
C ALA A 30 2.24 -5.02 -6.36
N ASP A 31 3.00 -4.05 -5.85
CA ASP A 31 2.55 -3.23 -4.71
C ASP A 31 1.56 -2.18 -5.20
N ALA A 32 0.31 -2.42 -4.91
CA ALA A 32 -0.80 -1.70 -5.52
C ALA A 32 -1.00 -0.26 -5.00
N HIS A 33 -0.29 0.15 -3.94
CA HIS A 33 -0.36 1.52 -3.42
C HIS A 33 0.87 1.87 -2.58
N THR A 34 1.59 2.91 -3.01
CA THR A 34 2.76 3.46 -2.30
C THR A 34 2.80 4.99 -2.45
N HIS A 35 3.60 5.63 -1.63
CA HIS A 35 4.03 7.03 -1.78
C HIS A 35 5.50 7.12 -2.22
N LEU A 36 6.00 6.07 -2.86
CA LEU A 36 7.36 6.04 -3.40
C LEU A 36 7.42 6.77 -4.74
N PHE A 37 8.53 7.44 -4.96
CA PHE A 37 8.87 8.05 -6.24
C PHE A 37 10.16 7.43 -6.79
N PRO A 38 10.32 7.35 -8.11
CA PRO A 38 11.54 6.83 -8.72
C PRO A 38 12.71 7.83 -8.57
N PRO A 39 13.97 7.38 -8.77
CA PRO A 39 15.15 8.24 -8.64
C PRO A 39 15.11 9.52 -9.47
N GLU A 40 14.41 9.51 -10.60
CA GLU A 40 14.24 10.65 -11.49
C GLU A 40 13.47 11.83 -10.87
N PHE A 41 12.73 11.55 -9.78
CA PHE A 41 12.04 12.57 -8.99
C PHE A 41 12.88 13.15 -7.84
N ASN A 42 14.19 12.89 -7.84
CA ASN A 42 15.19 13.46 -6.94
C ASN A 42 14.75 13.48 -5.46
N GLU A 43 14.51 14.67 -4.89
CA GLU A 43 14.15 14.85 -3.48
C GLU A 43 12.81 14.23 -3.05
N LEU A 44 11.94 13.84 -3.98
CA LEU A 44 10.72 13.11 -3.67
C LEU A 44 10.99 11.61 -3.48
N CYS A 45 12.11 11.09 -3.99
CA CYS A 45 12.55 9.73 -3.74
C CYS A 45 13.21 9.63 -2.36
N LEU A 46 12.43 9.35 -1.32
CA LEU A 46 12.92 9.25 0.06
C LEU A 46 13.55 7.88 0.32
N TRP A 47 14.74 7.89 0.89
CA TRP A 47 15.50 6.69 1.23
C TRP A 47 16.57 6.94 2.31
N GLY A 48 17.05 5.88 2.94
CA GLY A 48 18.11 5.93 3.92
C GLY A 48 17.64 6.09 5.37
N ILE A 49 18.60 5.95 6.30
CA ILE A 49 18.29 5.80 7.72
C ILE A 49 17.60 7.03 8.34
N ASP A 50 17.99 8.23 7.95
CA ASP A 50 17.39 9.45 8.51
C ASP A 50 15.94 9.64 8.06
N GLU A 51 15.62 9.31 6.80
CA GLU A 51 14.23 9.29 6.29
C GLU A 51 13.38 8.22 6.99
N LEU A 52 13.92 7.02 7.16
CA LEU A 52 13.25 5.92 7.85
C LEU A 52 12.89 6.29 9.29
N LEU A 53 13.82 6.88 10.04
CA LEU A 53 13.64 7.22 11.46
C LEU A 53 12.73 8.44 11.67
N THR A 54 12.74 9.39 10.75
CA THR A 54 11.87 10.58 10.81
C THR A 54 10.50 10.38 10.17
N TYR A 55 10.21 9.17 9.69
CA TYR A 55 8.89 8.83 9.21
C TYR A 55 7.84 8.93 10.34
N HIS A 56 6.66 9.39 10.01
CA HIS A 56 5.68 9.87 10.99
C HIS A 56 5.30 8.86 12.08
N TYR A 57 5.34 7.54 11.86
CA TYR A 57 5.06 6.55 12.89
C TYR A 57 6.07 6.61 14.04
N LEU A 58 7.36 6.56 13.70
CA LEU A 58 8.43 6.61 14.70
C LEU A 58 8.54 7.98 15.36
N THR A 59 8.31 9.06 14.60
CA THR A 59 8.22 10.41 15.16
C THR A 59 7.12 10.52 16.21
N ALA A 60 5.91 10.03 15.92
CA ALA A 60 4.80 10.04 16.88
C ALA A 60 5.13 9.19 18.12
N GLU A 61 5.73 8.02 17.93
CA GLU A 61 6.11 7.12 19.01
C GLU A 61 7.20 7.72 19.90
N ALA A 62 8.27 8.27 19.29
CA ALA A 62 9.38 8.87 20.02
C ALA A 62 8.92 10.07 20.85
N LEU A 63 8.10 10.95 20.31
CA LEU A 63 7.61 12.14 20.98
C LEU A 63 6.67 11.87 22.17
N ARG A 64 6.20 10.63 22.35
CA ARG A 64 5.47 10.22 23.56
C ARG A 64 6.39 10.07 24.79
N SER A 65 7.66 9.72 24.59
CA SER A 65 8.61 9.43 25.65
C SER A 65 9.85 10.31 25.64
N ALA A 66 10.15 10.99 24.55
CA ALA A 66 11.27 11.91 24.46
C ALA A 66 11.08 13.13 25.39
N ARG A 67 12.19 13.60 25.97
CA ARG A 67 12.23 14.84 26.79
C ARG A 67 12.31 16.10 25.93
N SER A 68 11.63 16.11 24.79
CA SER A 68 11.61 17.24 23.84
C SER A 68 10.18 17.70 23.63
N THR A 69 9.97 19.01 23.49
CA THR A 69 8.67 19.50 23.05
C THR A 69 8.50 19.31 21.54
N TYR A 70 7.25 19.37 21.04
CA TYR A 70 6.99 19.31 19.59
C TYR A 70 7.73 20.42 18.85
N GLU A 71 7.71 21.64 19.40
CA GLU A 71 8.37 22.81 18.80
C GLU A 71 9.90 22.61 18.72
N GLN A 72 10.50 22.09 19.78
CA GLN A 72 11.94 21.78 19.79
C GLN A 72 12.28 20.72 18.73
N PHE A 73 11.50 19.64 18.64
CA PHE A 73 11.72 18.59 17.65
C PHE A 73 11.65 19.11 16.21
N TRP A 74 10.62 19.90 15.92
CA TRP A 74 10.43 20.44 14.56
C TRP A 74 11.41 21.57 14.19
N ALA A 75 12.12 22.14 15.16
CA ALA A 75 13.21 23.10 14.92
C ALA A 75 14.57 22.43 14.62
N MET A 76 14.69 21.13 14.87
CA MET A 76 15.90 20.36 14.58
C MET A 76 16.03 20.12 13.06
N CYS A 77 17.28 19.98 12.58
CA CYS A 77 17.52 19.38 11.26
C CYS A 77 17.14 17.90 11.26
N LYS A 78 16.95 17.31 10.10
CA LYS A 78 16.52 15.92 9.95
C LYS A 78 17.46 14.93 10.65
N THR A 79 18.76 15.15 10.55
CA THR A 79 19.78 14.32 11.19
C THR A 79 19.61 14.31 12.71
N ASP A 80 19.41 15.47 13.35
CA ASP A 80 19.19 15.58 14.79
C ASP A 80 17.85 14.98 15.23
N GLN A 81 16.79 15.10 14.39
CA GLN A 81 15.51 14.41 14.61
C GLN A 81 15.71 12.89 14.61
N ALA A 82 16.44 12.35 13.62
CA ALA A 82 16.74 10.92 13.53
C ALA A 82 17.56 10.42 14.74
N ASP A 83 18.56 11.19 15.17
CA ASP A 83 19.37 10.87 16.37
C ASP A 83 18.50 10.84 17.64
N LEU A 84 17.56 11.78 17.79
CA LEU A 84 16.62 11.78 18.91
C LEU A 84 15.71 10.55 18.88
N VAL A 85 15.16 10.21 17.72
CA VAL A 85 14.29 9.03 17.53
C VAL A 85 15.08 7.75 17.83
N TRP A 86 16.29 7.62 17.25
CA TRP A 86 17.15 6.45 17.49
C TRP A 86 17.48 6.28 18.97
N LYS A 87 17.98 7.36 19.62
CA LYS A 87 18.28 7.32 21.03
C LYS A 87 17.07 6.91 21.86
N THR A 88 15.91 7.53 21.59
CA THR A 88 14.71 7.32 22.40
C THR A 88 14.14 5.91 22.24
N LEU A 89 14.03 5.39 21.00
CA LEU A 89 13.32 4.14 20.75
C LEU A 89 14.22 2.90 20.71
N PHE A 90 15.51 3.05 20.39
CA PHE A 90 16.42 1.91 20.15
C PHE A 90 17.55 1.79 21.16
N VAL A 91 17.99 2.90 21.76
CA VAL A 91 19.08 2.90 22.77
C VAL A 91 18.50 2.91 24.18
N ASP A 92 17.61 3.86 24.48
CA ASP A 92 17.04 4.02 25.82
C ASP A 92 15.86 3.05 26.09
N ASN A 93 15.25 2.48 25.05
CA ASN A 93 14.13 1.54 25.11
C ASN A 93 14.35 0.31 24.22
N THR A 94 13.51 -0.72 24.40
CA THR A 94 13.46 -1.88 23.51
C THR A 94 12.50 -1.59 22.35
N PRO A 95 12.95 -1.70 21.07
CA PRO A 95 12.17 -1.35 19.89
C PRO A 95 11.11 -2.43 19.55
N THR A 96 10.01 -2.47 20.29
CA THR A 96 8.98 -3.53 20.19
C THR A 96 7.80 -3.19 19.29
N SER A 97 7.64 -1.92 18.91
CA SER A 97 6.58 -1.53 17.97
C SER A 97 6.82 -2.09 16.56
N GLU A 98 5.77 -2.19 15.76
CA GLU A 98 5.89 -2.68 14.36
C GLU A 98 6.88 -1.83 13.56
N ALA A 99 6.77 -0.50 13.63
CA ALA A 99 7.64 0.41 12.89
C ALA A 99 9.10 0.31 13.36
N ALA A 100 9.35 0.20 14.69
CA ALA A 100 10.69 0.04 15.21
C ALA A 100 11.32 -1.32 14.84
N GLN A 101 10.54 -2.42 14.91
CA GLN A 101 10.99 -3.73 14.42
C GLN A 101 11.27 -3.71 12.91
N GLY A 102 10.54 -2.87 12.17
CA GLY A 102 10.80 -2.61 10.76
C GLY A 102 12.21 -2.08 10.51
N ILE A 103 12.64 -1.07 11.28
CA ILE A 103 14.02 -0.55 11.20
C ILE A 103 15.06 -1.62 11.52
N ILE A 104 14.84 -2.39 12.59
CA ILE A 104 15.73 -3.52 12.93
C ILE A 104 15.84 -4.50 11.75
N SER A 105 14.71 -4.80 11.07
CA SER A 105 14.72 -5.70 9.92
C SER A 105 15.48 -5.14 8.72
N VAL A 106 15.44 -3.82 8.50
CA VAL A 106 16.22 -3.14 7.45
C VAL A 106 17.70 -3.19 7.77
N LEU A 107 18.10 -2.84 8.99
CA LEU A 107 19.51 -2.88 9.42
C LEU A 107 20.08 -4.30 9.31
N ASP A 108 19.35 -5.31 9.80
CA ASP A 108 19.74 -6.73 9.76
C ASP A 108 20.00 -7.21 8.32
N VAL A 109 19.09 -6.89 7.39
CA VAL A 109 19.22 -7.29 5.98
C VAL A 109 20.46 -6.70 5.31
N PHE A 110 20.88 -5.48 5.70
CA PHE A 110 22.08 -4.84 5.20
C PHE A 110 23.34 -5.16 6.03
N GLY A 111 23.23 -6.03 7.04
CA GLY A 111 24.36 -6.44 7.90
C GLY A 111 24.85 -5.34 8.83
N LEU A 112 24.00 -4.36 9.17
CA LEU A 112 24.32 -3.24 10.05
C LEU A 112 24.01 -3.60 11.50
N ASP A 113 24.76 -3.00 12.45
CA ASP A 113 24.56 -3.26 13.87
C ASP A 113 23.21 -2.70 14.36
N THR A 114 22.30 -3.61 14.71
CA THR A 114 20.98 -3.28 15.25
C THR A 114 20.98 -2.76 16.70
N ARG A 115 22.14 -2.76 17.35
CA ARG A 115 22.37 -2.26 18.70
C ARG A 115 23.39 -1.12 18.77
N ALA A 116 23.68 -0.52 17.61
CA ALA A 116 24.64 0.59 17.54
C ALA A 116 24.27 1.72 18.51
N PRO A 117 25.25 2.33 19.20
CA PRO A 117 24.98 3.43 20.12
C PRO A 117 24.59 4.73 19.41
N ASP A 118 24.89 4.84 18.10
CA ASP A 118 24.58 5.98 17.25
C ASP A 118 24.38 5.54 15.79
N LEU A 119 24.03 6.49 14.91
CA LEU A 119 23.73 6.23 13.50
C LEU A 119 24.91 6.39 12.53
N LYS A 120 26.14 6.56 13.03
CA LYS A 120 27.30 6.86 12.16
C LYS A 120 27.56 5.77 11.12
N GLU A 121 27.55 4.50 11.54
CA GLU A 121 27.79 3.37 10.64
C GLU A 121 26.66 3.24 9.61
N ALA A 122 25.40 3.33 10.04
CA ALA A 122 24.24 3.26 9.14
C ALA A 122 24.28 4.41 8.11
N ARG A 123 24.56 5.64 8.54
CA ARG A 123 24.70 6.78 7.62
C ARG A 123 25.87 6.58 6.65
N ALA A 124 27.01 6.07 7.12
CA ALA A 124 28.15 5.77 6.25
C ALA A 124 27.79 4.73 5.20
N PHE A 125 27.07 3.67 5.57
CA PHE A 125 26.57 2.67 4.63
C PHE A 125 25.67 3.30 3.55
N PHE A 126 24.62 4.04 3.92
CA PHE A 126 23.68 4.63 2.96
C PHE A 126 24.38 5.68 2.08
N ASN A 127 25.30 6.49 2.60
CA ASN A 127 26.06 7.48 1.83
C ASN A 127 26.98 6.87 0.74
N LEU A 128 27.34 5.61 0.88
CA LEU A 128 28.14 4.88 -0.10
C LEU A 128 27.29 4.26 -1.22
N GLN A 129 25.97 4.19 -1.05
CA GLN A 129 25.08 3.60 -2.03
C GLN A 129 24.85 4.55 -3.24
N ARG A 130 24.75 3.97 -4.42
CA ARG A 130 24.18 4.66 -5.59
C ARG A 130 22.69 4.38 -5.60
N LEU A 131 21.88 5.41 -5.65
CA LEU A 131 20.42 5.29 -5.49
C LEU A 131 19.78 4.25 -6.43
N GLY A 132 20.18 4.20 -7.71
CA GLY A 132 19.66 3.21 -8.66
C GLY A 132 19.98 1.77 -8.27
N ASP A 133 21.25 1.51 -7.90
CA ASP A 133 21.70 0.18 -7.47
C ASP A 133 21.02 -0.24 -6.16
N HIS A 134 20.83 0.72 -5.24
CA HIS A 134 20.14 0.50 -3.97
C HIS A 134 18.65 0.22 -4.17
N LEU A 135 18.00 0.93 -5.08
CA LEU A 135 16.61 0.68 -5.47
C LEU A 135 16.44 -0.74 -6.00
N ASP A 136 17.32 -1.18 -6.90
CA ASP A 136 17.30 -2.55 -7.43
C ASP A 136 17.43 -3.58 -6.30
N GLN A 137 18.38 -3.35 -5.39
CA GLN A 137 18.60 -4.23 -4.23
C GLN A 137 17.38 -4.29 -3.31
N VAL A 138 16.74 -3.16 -3.01
CA VAL A 138 15.54 -3.11 -2.14
C VAL A 138 14.37 -3.85 -2.81
N PHE A 139 14.14 -3.64 -4.12
CA PHE A 139 13.09 -4.34 -4.85
C PHE A 139 13.31 -5.86 -4.89
N ASP A 140 14.56 -6.28 -5.10
CA ASP A 140 14.92 -7.70 -5.10
C ASP A 140 14.74 -8.35 -3.73
N ILE A 141 15.19 -7.69 -2.64
CA ILE A 141 15.03 -8.18 -1.27
C ILE A 141 13.55 -8.29 -0.90
N ALA A 142 12.76 -7.28 -1.21
CA ALA A 142 11.32 -7.24 -0.92
C ALA A 142 10.49 -8.14 -1.85
N ARG A 143 11.10 -8.66 -2.95
CA ARG A 143 10.40 -9.36 -4.02
C ARG A 143 9.25 -8.54 -4.60
N VAL A 144 9.47 -7.24 -4.80
CA VAL A 144 8.50 -6.32 -5.40
C VAL A 144 8.85 -6.16 -6.89
N SER A 145 7.92 -6.48 -7.76
CA SER A 145 8.11 -6.39 -9.21
C SER A 145 7.77 -4.99 -9.76
N GLY A 146 6.95 -4.26 -9.04
CA GLY A 146 6.55 -2.89 -9.38
C GLY A 146 5.68 -2.29 -8.30
N VAL A 147 5.57 -0.97 -8.31
CA VAL A 147 4.81 -0.17 -7.34
C VAL A 147 3.89 0.80 -8.04
N VAL A 148 2.77 1.13 -7.41
CA VAL A 148 1.91 2.23 -7.85
C VAL A 148 2.19 3.45 -6.99
N MET A 149 2.61 4.53 -7.63
CA MET A 149 2.79 5.85 -7.02
C MET A 149 1.43 6.49 -6.74
N THR A 150 1.35 7.29 -5.67
CA THR A 150 0.17 8.13 -5.39
C THR A 150 0.49 9.56 -5.83
N ASN A 151 0.20 9.86 -7.10
CA ASN A 151 0.55 11.14 -7.71
C ASN A 151 -0.56 12.16 -7.52
N ASP A 152 -0.23 13.31 -6.92
CA ASP A 152 -1.12 14.46 -6.77
C ASP A 152 -0.82 15.50 -7.87
N PRO A 153 -1.72 15.66 -8.86
CA PRO A 153 -1.52 16.61 -9.95
C PRO A 153 -1.60 18.08 -9.52
N PHE A 154 -1.91 18.34 -8.25
CA PHE A 154 -2.00 19.68 -7.66
C PHE A 154 -0.81 19.98 -6.74
N ASP A 155 0.15 19.07 -6.64
CA ASP A 155 1.41 19.28 -5.91
C ASP A 155 2.46 19.88 -6.87
N ASP A 156 2.85 21.13 -6.62
CA ASP A 156 3.86 21.83 -7.43
C ASP A 156 5.21 21.12 -7.42
N ALA A 157 5.55 20.39 -6.36
CA ALA A 157 6.78 19.62 -6.28
C ALA A 157 6.78 18.42 -7.24
N GLU A 158 5.64 17.76 -7.42
CA GLU A 158 5.48 16.69 -8.40
C GLU A 158 5.36 17.22 -9.84
N ASP A 159 4.58 18.31 -10.04
CA ASP A 159 4.22 18.81 -11.39
C ASP A 159 5.45 19.16 -12.22
N ARG A 160 6.50 19.73 -11.61
CA ARG A 160 7.75 20.06 -12.31
C ARG A 160 8.43 18.84 -12.92
N PHE A 161 8.36 17.66 -12.29
CA PHE A 161 8.93 16.43 -12.86
C PHE A 161 8.06 15.88 -13.98
N TRP A 162 6.74 15.96 -13.84
CA TRP A 162 5.81 15.51 -14.86
C TRP A 162 5.85 16.35 -16.14
N ASN A 163 6.21 17.62 -16.04
CA ASN A 163 6.32 18.53 -17.19
C ASN A 163 7.69 18.43 -17.90
N SER A 164 8.62 17.66 -17.36
CA SER A 164 9.92 17.38 -17.99
C SER A 164 9.85 16.12 -18.87
N SER A 165 10.79 16.00 -19.83
CA SER A 165 10.90 14.82 -20.72
C SER A 165 11.58 13.63 -20.02
N ILE A 166 11.29 13.38 -18.75
CA ILE A 166 11.94 12.33 -17.96
C ILE A 166 11.34 10.97 -18.33
N SER A 167 12.21 9.99 -18.59
CA SER A 167 11.82 8.58 -18.70
C SER A 167 11.77 7.99 -17.29
N VAL A 168 10.59 7.70 -16.81
CA VAL A 168 10.37 7.10 -15.49
C VAL A 168 10.69 5.59 -15.52
N ASP A 169 11.31 5.08 -14.47
CA ASP A 169 11.54 3.65 -14.31
C ASP A 169 10.23 2.88 -14.47
N ARG A 170 10.23 1.87 -15.34
CA ARG A 170 9.05 1.07 -15.70
C ARG A 170 8.37 0.36 -14.53
N ARG A 171 9.07 0.18 -13.39
CA ARG A 171 8.53 -0.42 -12.17
C ARG A 171 7.57 0.51 -11.43
N PHE A 172 7.54 1.80 -11.78
CA PHE A 172 6.69 2.81 -11.15
C PHE A 172 5.50 3.13 -12.08
N SER A 173 4.33 2.67 -11.69
CA SER A 173 3.08 3.02 -12.36
C SER A 173 2.45 4.24 -11.68
N SER A 174 1.78 5.09 -12.45
CA SER A 174 1.09 6.27 -11.94
C SER A 174 -0.31 5.95 -11.45
N SER A 175 -0.78 6.62 -10.39
CA SER A 175 -2.20 6.80 -10.09
C SER A 175 -2.57 8.28 -10.10
N LEU A 176 -3.85 8.59 -10.12
CA LEU A 176 -4.34 9.97 -10.12
C LEU A 176 -5.05 10.25 -8.79
N ARG A 177 -4.35 10.94 -7.88
CA ARG A 177 -4.89 11.33 -6.59
C ARG A 177 -5.76 12.58 -6.72
N LEU A 178 -6.96 12.51 -6.19
CA LEU A 178 -7.96 13.57 -6.30
C LEU A 178 -8.30 14.23 -4.96
N ASP A 179 -7.55 13.95 -3.91
CA ASP A 179 -7.81 14.47 -2.56
C ASP A 179 -7.89 15.99 -2.53
N SER A 180 -6.93 16.65 -3.17
CA SER A 180 -6.86 18.12 -3.27
C SER A 180 -8.06 18.72 -4.01
N LEU A 181 -8.65 17.97 -4.94
CA LEU A 181 -9.85 18.41 -5.66
C LEU A 181 -11.12 18.24 -4.83
N VAL A 182 -11.22 17.13 -4.08
CA VAL A 182 -12.46 16.70 -3.42
C VAL A 182 -12.58 17.23 -1.99
N ASN A 183 -11.46 17.41 -1.29
CA ASN A 183 -11.45 17.77 0.13
C ASN A 183 -11.17 19.26 0.43
N THR A 184 -10.88 20.09 -0.58
CA THR A 184 -10.67 21.54 -0.40
C THR A 184 -11.87 22.34 -0.91
N ALA A 185 -12.57 22.99 0.01
CA ALA A 185 -13.78 23.78 -0.29
C ALA A 185 -13.54 24.95 -1.29
N ASP A 186 -12.34 25.52 -1.32
CA ASP A 186 -12.00 26.70 -2.14
C ASP A 186 -11.81 26.38 -3.65
N ARG A 187 -11.62 25.12 -4.02
CA ARG A 187 -11.51 24.72 -5.43
C ARG A 187 -12.84 24.45 -6.13
N ALA A 188 -13.94 24.53 -5.42
CA ALA A 188 -15.32 24.45 -5.97
C ALA A 188 -15.67 25.55 -7.00
N VAL A 189 -14.75 26.48 -7.29
CA VAL A 189 -14.91 27.57 -8.28
C VAL A 189 -14.68 27.09 -9.73
N SER A 190 -14.09 25.90 -9.93
CA SER A 190 -13.94 25.35 -11.29
C SER A 190 -15.23 24.71 -11.74
N THR A 191 -15.69 25.05 -12.95
CA THR A 191 -16.87 24.37 -13.54
C THR A 191 -16.58 22.88 -13.76
N ALA A 192 -17.59 22.03 -13.64
CA ALA A 192 -17.47 20.58 -13.90
C ALA A 192 -16.75 20.29 -15.23
N ALA A 193 -17.04 21.08 -16.28
CA ALA A 193 -16.38 20.95 -17.58
C ALA A 193 -14.85 21.19 -17.52
N ARG A 194 -14.39 22.15 -16.72
CA ARG A 194 -12.93 22.43 -16.58
C ARG A 194 -12.23 21.32 -15.81
N VAL A 195 -12.86 20.81 -14.74
CA VAL A 195 -12.31 19.68 -13.98
C VAL A 195 -12.26 18.44 -14.87
N ARG A 196 -13.30 18.18 -15.64
CA ARG A 196 -13.33 17.05 -16.58
C ARG A 196 -12.19 17.16 -17.61
N ALA A 197 -12.04 18.29 -18.27
CA ALA A 197 -10.97 18.50 -19.25
C ALA A 197 -9.57 18.32 -18.64
N PHE A 198 -9.39 18.75 -17.40
CA PHE A 198 -8.13 18.52 -16.66
C PHE A 198 -7.87 17.03 -16.40
N LEU A 199 -8.89 16.28 -15.96
CA LEU A 199 -8.75 14.84 -15.72
C LEU A 199 -8.47 14.07 -17.03
N ASP A 200 -9.17 14.39 -18.11
CA ASP A 200 -8.99 13.77 -19.43
C ASP A 200 -7.55 14.01 -19.95
N ASP A 201 -7.02 15.24 -19.84
CA ASP A 201 -5.66 15.57 -20.22
C ASP A 201 -4.63 14.82 -19.36
N TRP A 202 -4.84 14.76 -18.06
CA TRP A 202 -3.93 14.06 -17.15
C TRP A 202 -3.91 12.55 -17.40
N ILE A 203 -5.09 11.96 -17.60
CA ILE A 203 -5.24 10.54 -17.94
C ILE A 203 -4.53 10.23 -19.27
N GLN A 204 -4.71 11.06 -20.28
CA GLN A 204 -4.06 10.87 -21.57
C GLN A 204 -2.54 10.95 -21.50
N ARG A 205 -2.01 11.90 -20.72
CA ARG A 205 -0.57 12.10 -20.58
C ARG A 205 0.12 11.06 -19.71
N ARG A 206 -0.53 10.58 -18.65
CA ARG A 206 0.12 9.78 -17.58
C ARG A 206 -0.36 8.35 -17.50
N ASN A 207 -1.47 8.03 -18.15
CA ASN A 207 -2.06 6.69 -18.15
C ASN A 207 -2.10 6.07 -16.74
N PRO A 208 -2.82 6.71 -15.78
CA PRO A 208 -2.88 6.23 -14.40
C PRO A 208 -3.62 4.90 -14.34
N VAL A 209 -3.17 4.00 -13.45
CA VAL A 209 -3.80 2.68 -13.28
C VAL A 209 -5.12 2.74 -12.53
N TYR A 210 -5.32 3.76 -11.70
CA TYR A 210 -6.59 4.08 -11.03
C TYR A 210 -6.64 5.57 -10.64
N MET A 211 -7.83 6.06 -10.32
CA MET A 211 -8.04 7.32 -9.59
C MET A 211 -8.21 7.04 -8.11
N ALA A 212 -7.69 7.90 -7.22
CA ALA A 212 -7.69 7.67 -5.77
C ALA A 212 -8.27 8.83 -4.98
N LEU A 213 -9.07 8.48 -3.96
CA LEU A 213 -9.69 9.41 -3.02
C LEU A 213 -9.46 8.94 -1.58
N SER A 214 -8.84 9.79 -0.75
CA SER A 214 -8.86 9.65 0.70
C SER A 214 -10.03 10.45 1.27
N LEU A 215 -10.94 9.76 1.93
CA LEU A 215 -12.22 10.32 2.39
C LEU A 215 -12.29 10.30 3.92
N PRO A 216 -12.94 11.31 4.54
CA PRO A 216 -13.12 11.35 5.98
C PRO A 216 -14.15 10.29 6.44
N PRO A 217 -14.23 9.99 7.75
CA PRO A 217 -15.17 8.98 8.26
C PRO A 217 -16.64 9.36 8.14
N ASP A 218 -16.94 10.66 8.02
CA ASP A 218 -18.30 11.18 7.82
C ASP A 218 -18.70 11.24 6.34
N PHE A 219 -17.88 10.68 5.44
CA PHE A 219 -18.25 10.54 4.03
C PHE A 219 -19.58 9.81 3.89
N SER A 220 -20.51 10.44 3.17
CA SER A 220 -21.79 9.82 2.83
C SER A 220 -22.09 9.98 1.34
N PHE A 221 -22.74 8.94 0.80
CA PHE A 221 -23.24 8.93 -0.57
C PHE A 221 -24.59 8.21 -0.61
N PRO A 222 -25.63 8.77 -1.26
CA PRO A 222 -25.66 10.13 -1.82
C PRO A 222 -25.67 11.22 -0.75
N SER A 223 -25.19 12.41 -1.10
CA SER A 223 -25.33 13.62 -0.31
C SER A 223 -25.62 14.82 -1.22
N GLU A 224 -25.93 15.98 -0.64
CA GLU A 224 -26.17 17.22 -1.40
C GLU A 224 -24.94 18.15 -1.41
N ASP A 225 -23.81 17.68 -0.90
CA ASP A 225 -22.60 18.48 -0.79
C ASP A 225 -21.84 18.64 -2.12
N ALA A 226 -20.82 19.49 -2.11
CA ALA A 226 -20.00 19.72 -3.30
C ALA A 226 -19.20 18.47 -3.73
N ARG A 227 -18.87 17.60 -2.78
CA ARG A 227 -18.14 16.35 -3.03
C ARG A 227 -19.01 15.36 -3.81
N ASP A 228 -20.26 15.17 -3.38
CA ASP A 228 -21.22 14.30 -4.08
C ASP A 228 -21.46 14.78 -5.51
N ARG A 229 -21.67 16.09 -5.71
CA ARG A 229 -21.83 16.66 -7.05
C ARG A 229 -20.61 16.38 -7.93
N LEU A 230 -19.39 16.58 -7.41
CA LEU A 230 -18.15 16.32 -8.15
C LEU A 230 -18.00 14.84 -8.50
N LEU A 231 -18.33 13.95 -7.56
CA LEU A 231 -18.35 12.51 -7.82
C LEU A 231 -19.31 12.17 -8.97
N ARG A 232 -20.57 12.63 -8.91
CA ARG A 232 -21.61 12.28 -9.89
C ARG A 232 -21.39 12.94 -11.25
N GLU A 233 -21.02 14.22 -11.28
CA GLU A 233 -20.94 14.97 -12.52
C GLU A 233 -19.61 14.79 -13.26
N VAL A 234 -18.52 14.45 -12.55
CA VAL A 234 -17.19 14.42 -13.13
C VAL A 234 -16.47 13.10 -12.89
N ILE A 235 -16.20 12.71 -11.64
CA ILE A 235 -15.27 11.64 -11.35
C ILE A 235 -15.79 10.27 -11.81
N LEU A 236 -17.03 9.91 -11.46
CA LEU A 236 -17.63 8.64 -11.84
C LEU A 236 -17.87 8.51 -13.35
N PRO A 237 -18.36 9.57 -14.07
CA PRO A 237 -18.40 9.55 -15.53
C PRO A 237 -17.02 9.37 -16.17
N THR A 238 -15.98 10.04 -15.64
CA THR A 238 -14.59 9.90 -16.12
C THR A 238 -14.08 8.46 -15.90
N ALA A 239 -14.29 7.90 -14.70
CA ALA A 239 -13.92 6.53 -14.38
C ALA A 239 -14.55 5.52 -15.35
N LYS A 240 -15.85 5.67 -15.62
CA LYS A 240 -16.60 4.81 -16.54
C LYS A 240 -16.08 4.93 -17.97
N GLU A 241 -15.92 6.14 -18.49
CA GLU A 241 -15.52 6.40 -19.88
C GLU A 241 -14.12 5.90 -20.19
N HIS A 242 -13.16 6.20 -19.30
CA HIS A 242 -11.77 5.75 -19.42
C HIS A 242 -11.56 4.31 -18.94
N ARG A 243 -12.56 3.67 -18.34
CA ARG A 243 -12.48 2.33 -17.73
C ARG A 243 -11.37 2.22 -16.69
N ILE A 244 -11.17 3.28 -15.91
CA ILE A 244 -10.18 3.36 -14.85
C ILE A 244 -10.89 3.09 -13.51
N PRO A 245 -10.40 2.17 -12.66
CA PRO A 245 -10.97 1.95 -11.33
C PRO A 245 -10.90 3.21 -10.46
N LEU A 246 -11.85 3.34 -9.55
CA LEU A 246 -11.84 4.36 -8.51
C LEU A 246 -11.48 3.73 -7.16
N THR A 247 -10.39 4.18 -6.57
CA THR A 247 -9.95 3.75 -5.24
C THR A 247 -10.54 4.67 -4.18
N LEU A 248 -11.23 4.09 -3.20
CA LEU A 248 -11.80 4.80 -2.05
C LEU A 248 -11.08 4.35 -0.78
N MET A 249 -10.38 5.28 -0.15
CA MET A 249 -9.62 5.08 1.10
C MET A 249 -10.31 5.89 2.20
N VAL A 250 -11.18 5.24 2.99
CA VAL A 250 -12.16 5.92 3.82
C VAL A 250 -11.80 5.85 5.31
N GLY A 251 -11.96 6.95 6.04
CA GLY A 251 -11.87 6.96 7.50
C GLY A 251 -10.76 7.83 8.08
N VAL A 252 -10.10 8.69 7.31
CA VAL A 252 -9.02 9.56 7.81
C VAL A 252 -9.60 10.75 8.56
N ARG A 253 -9.13 10.95 9.79
CA ARG A 253 -9.36 12.17 10.59
C ARG A 253 -8.08 13.00 10.63
N ARG A 254 -8.06 14.09 9.86
CA ARG A 254 -6.88 14.94 9.73
C ARG A 254 -6.65 15.81 10.97
N GLY A 255 -5.36 15.96 11.35
CA GLY A 255 -4.89 16.93 12.32
C GLY A 255 -5.49 16.78 13.72
N VAL A 256 -5.78 15.58 14.19
CA VAL A 256 -6.28 15.33 15.55
C VAL A 256 -5.29 15.84 16.61
N ASN A 257 -3.99 15.72 16.33
CA ASN A 257 -2.95 16.45 17.06
C ASN A 257 -2.14 17.30 16.08
N PRO A 258 -2.51 18.57 15.85
CA PRO A 258 -1.85 19.40 14.85
C PRO A 258 -0.37 19.68 15.16
N LYS A 259 0.05 19.54 16.40
CA LYS A 259 1.47 19.70 16.80
C LYS A 259 2.37 18.58 16.27
N LEU A 260 1.80 17.42 15.95
CA LEU A 260 2.52 16.29 15.32
C LEU A 260 2.62 16.42 13.79
N ARG A 261 2.03 17.46 13.17
CA ARG A 261 1.97 17.64 11.70
C ARG A 261 1.39 16.39 11.03
N ASP A 262 2.05 15.81 10.02
CA ASP A 262 1.60 14.59 9.30
C ASP A 262 1.43 13.37 10.23
N ALA A 263 2.18 13.31 11.34
CA ALA A 263 2.05 12.27 12.35
C ALA A 263 0.81 12.47 13.26
N GLY A 264 0.09 13.56 13.11
CA GLY A 264 -1.05 13.95 13.95
C GLY A 264 -2.42 13.49 13.46
N ASP A 265 -2.48 12.75 12.36
CA ASP A 265 -3.72 12.19 11.82
C ASP A 265 -4.20 10.98 12.64
N ALA A 266 -5.49 10.70 12.58
CA ALA A 266 -6.12 9.56 13.25
C ALA A 266 -7.17 8.90 12.36
N LEU A 267 -7.83 7.89 12.87
CA LEU A 267 -8.88 7.16 12.18
C LEU A 267 -10.27 7.42 12.79
N GLY A 268 -11.30 7.16 11.98
CA GLY A 268 -12.69 7.10 12.43
C GLY A 268 -13.44 6.00 11.70
N ARG A 269 -14.45 5.44 12.35
CA ARG A 269 -15.38 4.51 11.75
C ARG A 269 -16.25 5.24 10.72
N ALA A 270 -16.48 4.61 9.55
CA ALA A 270 -17.25 5.19 8.46
C ALA A 270 -18.48 4.34 8.11
N ASP A 271 -19.39 4.89 7.27
CA ASP A 271 -20.59 4.21 6.79
C ASP A 271 -20.29 3.41 5.51
N VAL A 272 -20.27 2.09 5.63
CA VAL A 272 -20.06 1.17 4.48
C VAL A 272 -21.23 1.25 3.49
N ALA A 273 -22.44 1.56 3.94
CA ALA A 273 -23.62 1.68 3.07
C ALA A 273 -23.44 2.76 1.98
N SER A 274 -22.60 3.77 2.21
CA SER A 274 -22.26 4.76 1.17
C SER A 274 -21.50 4.12 0.00
N VAL A 275 -20.61 3.19 0.28
CA VAL A 275 -19.88 2.41 -0.75
C VAL A 275 -20.83 1.42 -1.44
N GLU A 276 -21.72 0.78 -0.72
CA GLU A 276 -22.73 -0.13 -1.29
C GLU A 276 -23.64 0.61 -2.30
N ARG A 277 -24.08 1.83 -1.96
CA ARG A 277 -24.87 2.66 -2.86
C ARG A 277 -24.09 3.08 -4.12
N LEU A 278 -22.81 3.43 -3.98
CA LEU A 278 -21.92 3.71 -5.13
C LEU A 278 -21.82 2.49 -6.05
N CYS A 279 -21.58 1.31 -5.49
CA CYS A 279 -21.46 0.07 -6.28
C CYS A 279 -22.75 -0.28 -7.00
N ALA A 280 -23.91 -0.09 -6.35
CA ALA A 280 -25.22 -0.36 -6.92
C ALA A 280 -25.60 0.63 -8.03
N GLU A 281 -25.30 1.92 -7.84
CA GLU A 281 -25.66 2.99 -8.77
C GLU A 281 -24.71 3.04 -9.99
N TYR A 282 -23.45 2.62 -9.82
CA TYR A 282 -22.42 2.63 -10.87
C TYR A 282 -21.83 1.23 -11.11
N PRO A 283 -22.61 0.26 -11.61
CA PRO A 283 -22.16 -1.13 -11.79
C PRO A 283 -21.04 -1.29 -12.85
N ASP A 284 -20.85 -0.29 -13.72
CA ASP A 284 -19.80 -0.28 -14.74
C ASP A 284 -18.48 0.33 -14.26
N VAL A 285 -18.42 0.82 -13.01
CA VAL A 285 -17.20 1.34 -12.39
C VAL A 285 -16.66 0.32 -11.39
N ASN A 286 -15.40 -0.04 -11.49
CA ASN A 286 -14.72 -0.89 -10.50
C ASN A 286 -14.24 -0.03 -9.33
N PHE A 287 -14.54 -0.47 -8.13
CA PHE A 287 -14.14 0.19 -6.89
C PHE A 287 -13.11 -0.65 -6.14
N LEU A 288 -11.93 -0.06 -5.88
CA LEU A 288 -10.94 -0.59 -4.96
C LEU A 288 -11.16 0.09 -3.60
N VAL A 289 -11.53 -0.64 -2.56
CA VAL A 289 -11.96 -0.03 -1.31
C VAL A 289 -11.16 -0.51 -0.12
N THR A 290 -10.70 0.43 0.68
CA THR A 290 -10.15 0.18 2.01
C THR A 290 -10.73 1.15 3.03
N PHE A 291 -11.04 0.65 4.21
CA PHE A 291 -11.42 1.47 5.35
C PHE A 291 -10.26 1.51 6.34
N LEU A 292 -10.05 2.65 6.99
CA LEU A 292 -8.96 2.80 7.94
C LEU A 292 -9.29 2.21 9.33
N SER A 293 -10.58 2.09 9.66
CA SER A 293 -11.04 1.49 10.90
C SER A 293 -11.09 -0.04 10.80
N ARG A 294 -10.56 -0.72 11.83
CA ARG A 294 -10.68 -2.18 12.00
C ARG A 294 -12.15 -2.62 12.04
N GLU A 295 -13.03 -1.84 12.66
CA GLU A 295 -14.44 -2.13 12.83
C GLU A 295 -15.23 -2.19 11.53
N ASN A 296 -14.72 -1.58 10.44
CA ASN A 296 -15.36 -1.61 9.12
C ASN A 296 -15.01 -2.85 8.28
N GLN A 297 -14.00 -3.65 8.67
CA GLN A 297 -13.45 -4.68 7.78
C GLN A 297 -14.46 -5.81 7.51
N HIS A 298 -15.21 -6.24 8.53
CA HIS A 298 -16.26 -7.25 8.35
C HIS A 298 -17.38 -6.75 7.42
N GLU A 299 -17.88 -5.54 7.64
CA GLU A 299 -18.93 -4.96 6.79
C GLU A 299 -18.44 -4.84 5.33
N LEU A 300 -17.18 -4.43 5.12
CA LEU A 300 -16.56 -4.38 3.77
C LEU A 300 -16.54 -5.75 3.10
N CYS A 301 -16.17 -6.81 3.83
CA CYS A 301 -16.15 -8.16 3.28
C CYS A 301 -17.58 -8.65 2.92
N VAL A 302 -18.56 -8.34 3.76
CA VAL A 302 -19.97 -8.68 3.48
C VAL A 302 -20.48 -7.93 2.25
N ALA A 303 -20.19 -6.64 2.12
CA ALA A 303 -20.53 -5.84 0.94
C ALA A 303 -19.84 -6.39 -0.33
N ALA A 304 -18.55 -6.70 -0.26
CA ALA A 304 -17.78 -7.23 -1.39
C ALA A 304 -18.34 -8.57 -1.93
N ARG A 305 -18.98 -9.38 -1.07
CA ARG A 305 -19.69 -10.59 -1.53
C ARG A 305 -20.94 -10.30 -2.37
N LYS A 306 -21.46 -9.07 -2.35
CA LYS A 306 -22.71 -8.69 -3.02
C LYS A 306 -22.48 -7.91 -4.31
N PHE A 307 -21.30 -7.28 -4.44
CA PHE A 307 -20.99 -6.41 -5.56
C PHE A 307 -19.75 -6.88 -6.31
N SER A 308 -19.93 -7.36 -7.54
CA SER A 308 -18.81 -7.83 -8.39
C SER A 308 -17.83 -6.72 -8.80
N ASN A 309 -18.23 -5.47 -8.68
CA ASN A 309 -17.42 -4.28 -8.95
C ASN A 309 -16.78 -3.69 -7.69
N LEU A 310 -16.81 -4.41 -6.55
CA LEU A 310 -16.18 -4.01 -5.28
C LEU A 310 -15.05 -4.97 -4.92
N MET A 311 -13.82 -4.47 -4.87
CA MET A 311 -12.63 -5.22 -4.48
C MET A 311 -12.04 -4.66 -3.19
N PRO A 312 -12.00 -5.42 -2.08
CA PRO A 312 -11.24 -5.04 -0.89
C PRO A 312 -9.74 -4.90 -1.22
N PHE A 313 -9.15 -3.78 -0.75
CA PHE A 313 -7.88 -3.29 -1.22
C PHE A 313 -6.90 -3.03 -0.07
N GLY A 314 -6.07 -4.02 0.23
CA GLY A 314 -4.99 -3.93 1.21
C GLY A 314 -5.42 -3.74 2.67
N CYS A 315 -4.42 -3.54 3.52
CA CYS A 315 -4.56 -3.11 4.92
C CYS A 315 -3.89 -1.75 5.05
N TRP A 316 -4.68 -0.69 4.92
CA TRP A 316 -4.18 0.66 4.78
C TRP A 316 -3.70 1.26 6.11
N TRP A 317 -2.56 1.96 6.10
CA TRP A 317 -2.00 2.82 7.13
C TRP A 317 -2.05 2.21 8.55
N PHE A 318 -2.97 2.63 9.42
CA PHE A 318 -3.10 2.17 10.81
C PHE A 318 -3.53 0.70 10.96
N LEU A 319 -3.91 0.04 9.87
CA LEU A 319 -4.18 -1.39 9.82
C LEU A 319 -2.93 -2.22 9.47
N ASN A 320 -1.83 -1.56 9.12
CA ASN A 320 -0.63 -2.23 8.61
C ASN A 320 0.28 -2.72 9.75
N ASN A 321 -0.31 -3.40 10.73
CA ASN A 321 0.43 -4.10 11.78
C ASN A 321 0.08 -5.61 11.78
N PRO A 322 1.02 -6.50 12.13
CA PRO A 322 0.89 -7.95 11.92
C PRO A 322 -0.40 -8.56 12.45
N SER A 323 -0.85 -8.18 13.65
CA SER A 323 -2.06 -8.76 14.25
C SER A 323 -3.33 -8.39 13.49
N ILE A 324 -3.47 -7.15 13.05
CA ILE A 324 -4.63 -6.70 12.27
C ILE A 324 -4.56 -7.25 10.84
N VAL A 325 -3.40 -7.25 10.20
CA VAL A 325 -3.21 -7.87 8.88
C VAL A 325 -3.61 -9.35 8.93
N SER A 326 -3.20 -10.08 9.97
CA SER A 326 -3.59 -11.49 10.16
C SER A 326 -5.10 -11.67 10.28
N GLU A 327 -5.76 -10.88 11.13
CA GLU A 327 -7.22 -10.92 11.34
C GLU A 327 -7.97 -10.64 10.03
N ILE A 328 -7.67 -9.52 9.39
CA ILE A 328 -8.35 -9.08 8.16
C ILE A 328 -8.12 -10.09 7.02
N THR A 329 -6.91 -10.63 6.89
CA THR A 329 -6.60 -11.58 5.81
C THR A 329 -7.39 -12.88 5.98
N ARG A 330 -7.51 -13.41 7.22
CA ARG A 330 -8.31 -14.60 7.51
C ARG A 330 -9.79 -14.38 7.22
N GLU A 331 -10.35 -13.27 7.67
CA GLU A 331 -11.74 -12.90 7.43
C GLU A 331 -12.05 -12.78 5.94
N ARG A 332 -11.14 -12.16 5.15
CA ARG A 332 -11.28 -12.08 3.70
C ARG A 332 -11.24 -13.44 3.04
N PHE A 333 -10.37 -14.36 3.46
CA PHE A 333 -10.38 -15.73 2.95
C PHE A 333 -11.69 -16.45 3.25
N GLU A 334 -12.21 -16.33 4.45
CA GLU A 334 -13.46 -16.99 4.86
C GLU A 334 -14.68 -16.47 4.09
N LEU A 335 -14.73 -15.17 3.80
CA LEU A 335 -15.88 -14.53 3.16
C LEU A 335 -15.77 -14.42 1.63
N LEU A 336 -14.56 -14.23 1.09
CA LEU A 336 -14.34 -13.90 -0.32
C LEU A 336 -13.49 -14.93 -1.07
N GLY A 337 -12.97 -15.95 -0.39
CA GLY A 337 -11.99 -16.87 -0.97
C GLY A 337 -10.72 -16.09 -1.35
N GLN A 338 -10.41 -16.01 -2.66
CA GLN A 338 -9.21 -15.32 -3.14
C GLN A 338 -9.53 -14.03 -3.89
N SER A 339 -10.79 -13.55 -3.81
CA SER A 339 -11.24 -12.39 -4.55
C SER A 339 -11.04 -11.08 -3.77
N PHE A 340 -9.77 -10.77 -3.45
CA PHE A 340 -9.34 -9.54 -2.78
C PHE A 340 -7.86 -9.26 -3.01
N ILE A 341 -7.42 -8.03 -2.75
CA ILE A 341 -6.00 -7.65 -2.70
C ILE A 341 -5.59 -7.63 -1.24
N PRO A 342 -4.72 -8.56 -0.78
CA PRO A 342 -4.48 -8.77 0.64
C PRO A 342 -3.76 -7.60 1.30
N GLN A 343 -2.79 -7.00 0.58
CA GLN A 343 -1.93 -5.97 1.13
C GLN A 343 -1.41 -5.02 0.06
N HIS A 344 -1.10 -3.82 0.47
CA HIS A 344 -0.19 -2.87 -0.16
C HIS A 344 0.69 -2.26 0.94
N SER A 345 1.91 -1.84 0.58
CA SER A 345 2.86 -1.40 1.61
C SER A 345 2.53 -0.03 2.20
N ASP A 346 1.91 0.84 1.42
CA ASP A 346 1.76 2.26 1.77
C ASP A 346 3.12 2.90 2.13
N ALA A 347 4.20 2.41 1.48
CA ALA A 347 5.57 2.83 1.75
C ALA A 347 5.81 4.23 1.21
N ARG A 348 6.51 5.06 1.99
CA ARG A 348 6.96 6.41 1.60
C ARG A 348 8.47 6.52 1.53
N VAL A 349 9.18 5.70 2.29
CA VAL A 349 10.64 5.57 2.26
C VAL A 349 10.97 4.22 1.65
N LEU A 350 11.94 4.18 0.75
CA LEU A 350 12.21 3.03 -0.12
C LEU A 350 12.37 1.72 0.66
N GLU A 351 13.16 1.72 1.71
CA GLU A 351 13.47 0.51 2.49
C GLU A 351 12.28 -0.02 3.30
N GLN A 352 11.20 0.75 3.42
CA GLN A 352 9.97 0.26 4.05
C GLN A 352 9.38 -0.93 3.30
N LEU A 353 9.61 -1.06 1.99
CA LEU A 353 9.21 -2.23 1.22
C LEU A 353 9.72 -3.54 1.84
N ILE A 354 10.96 -3.54 2.35
CA ILE A 354 11.62 -4.73 2.90
C ILE A 354 10.81 -5.31 4.05
N TYR A 355 10.57 -4.52 5.10
CA TYR A 355 9.93 -5.06 6.30
C TYR A 355 8.41 -5.18 6.16
N LYS A 356 7.76 -4.27 5.43
CA LYS A 356 6.32 -4.30 5.23
C LYS A 356 5.90 -5.54 4.44
N TRP A 357 6.62 -5.88 3.38
CA TRP A 357 6.35 -7.12 2.66
C TRP A 357 6.82 -8.37 3.39
N LYS A 358 7.91 -8.31 4.16
CA LYS A 358 8.35 -9.44 5.00
C LYS A 358 7.27 -9.85 6.01
N HIS A 359 6.69 -8.89 6.74
CA HIS A 359 5.64 -9.24 7.70
C HIS A 359 4.30 -9.57 7.04
N ALA A 360 3.92 -8.88 5.95
CA ALA A 360 2.70 -9.19 5.23
C ALA A 360 2.70 -10.61 4.64
N ARG A 361 3.80 -11.01 4.00
CA ARG A 361 3.96 -12.38 3.46
C ARG A 361 3.77 -13.43 4.54
N ARG A 362 4.33 -13.22 5.73
CA ARG A 362 4.17 -14.14 6.87
C ARG A 362 2.69 -14.30 7.23
N GLN A 363 1.96 -13.19 7.40
CA GLN A 363 0.54 -13.23 7.78
C GLN A 363 -0.32 -13.88 6.66
N ILE A 364 -0.01 -13.61 5.40
CA ILE A 364 -0.70 -14.20 4.26
C ILE A 364 -0.40 -15.70 4.17
N ALA A 365 0.86 -16.13 4.36
CA ALA A 365 1.24 -17.54 4.38
C ALA A 365 0.52 -18.30 5.50
N ASP A 366 0.45 -17.72 6.71
CA ASP A 366 -0.27 -18.32 7.85
C ASP A 366 -1.76 -18.49 7.54
N ALA A 367 -2.41 -17.48 6.97
CA ALA A 367 -3.82 -17.54 6.63
C ALA A 367 -4.12 -18.51 5.47
N LEU A 368 -3.26 -18.57 4.45
CA LEU A 368 -3.36 -19.56 3.37
C LEU A 368 -3.18 -20.98 3.90
N TYR A 369 -2.15 -21.19 4.70
CA TYR A 369 -1.90 -22.51 5.29
C TYR A 369 -3.09 -22.99 6.10
N ASP A 370 -3.65 -22.17 6.98
CA ASP A 370 -4.82 -22.53 7.80
C ASP A 370 -6.03 -22.88 6.91
N SER A 371 -6.25 -22.13 5.83
CA SER A 371 -7.34 -22.40 4.88
C SER A 371 -7.15 -23.73 4.14
N TYR A 372 -5.94 -24.01 3.70
CA TYR A 372 -5.62 -25.28 3.00
C TYR A 372 -5.62 -26.46 3.96
N GLN A 373 -5.16 -26.27 5.20
CA GLN A 373 -5.25 -27.32 6.21
C GLN A 373 -6.70 -27.73 6.47
N GLN A 374 -7.61 -26.78 6.57
CA GLN A 374 -9.04 -27.08 6.71
C GLN A 374 -9.61 -27.86 5.52
N LEU A 375 -9.10 -27.63 4.29
CA LEU A 375 -9.49 -28.44 3.13
C LEU A 375 -8.92 -29.86 3.23
N LEU A 376 -7.66 -29.98 3.64
CA LEU A 376 -7.00 -31.28 3.85
C LEU A 376 -7.70 -32.11 4.90
N ASP A 377 -8.10 -31.51 6.03
CA ASP A 377 -8.88 -32.15 7.12
C ASP A 377 -10.25 -32.65 6.65
N ARG A 378 -10.78 -32.05 5.57
CA ARG A 378 -12.05 -32.46 4.92
C ARG A 378 -11.83 -33.42 3.73
N GLY A 379 -10.61 -33.93 3.56
CA GLY A 379 -10.26 -34.92 2.53
C GLY A 379 -9.89 -34.33 1.17
N ARG A 380 -9.72 -32.99 1.06
CA ARG A 380 -9.24 -32.36 -0.18
C ARG A 380 -7.76 -32.02 -0.09
N ALA A 381 -6.92 -32.83 -0.72
CA ALA A 381 -5.50 -32.53 -0.88
C ALA A 381 -5.30 -31.34 -1.84
N ILE A 382 -4.19 -30.63 -1.67
CA ILE A 382 -3.80 -29.45 -2.42
C ILE A 382 -2.51 -29.75 -3.19
N THR A 383 -2.34 -29.11 -4.35
CA THR A 383 -1.09 -29.20 -5.13
C THR A 383 -0.25 -27.92 -5.01
N ALA A 384 1.05 -28.03 -5.30
CA ALA A 384 1.93 -26.87 -5.35
C ALA A 384 1.50 -25.84 -6.44
N GLU A 385 0.93 -26.33 -7.55
CA GLU A 385 0.41 -25.48 -8.63
C GLU A 385 -0.84 -24.72 -8.18
N GLU A 386 -1.72 -25.34 -7.38
CA GLU A 386 -2.88 -24.65 -6.80
C GLU A 386 -2.40 -23.52 -5.88
N ILE A 387 -1.41 -23.77 -5.00
CA ILE A 387 -0.83 -22.75 -4.13
C ILE A 387 -0.21 -21.61 -4.96
N SER A 388 0.60 -21.96 -5.98
CA SER A 388 1.26 -20.98 -6.84
C SER A 388 0.26 -20.10 -7.58
N ARG A 389 -0.79 -20.68 -8.15
CA ARG A 389 -1.89 -19.96 -8.81
C ARG A 389 -2.57 -18.99 -7.85
N ASP A 390 -2.88 -19.45 -6.64
CA ASP A 390 -3.61 -18.68 -5.65
C ASP A 390 -2.77 -17.53 -5.10
N VAL A 391 -1.47 -17.76 -4.83
CA VAL A 391 -0.52 -16.72 -4.43
C VAL A 391 -0.33 -15.67 -5.53
N ASN A 392 -0.14 -16.11 -6.77
CA ASN A 392 -0.02 -15.20 -7.91
C ASN A 392 -1.28 -14.33 -8.09
N ARG A 393 -2.46 -14.93 -7.89
CA ARG A 393 -3.73 -14.19 -7.94
C ARG A 393 -3.79 -13.11 -6.87
N LEU A 394 -3.40 -13.42 -5.63
CA LEU A 394 -3.41 -12.49 -4.50
C LEU A 394 -2.35 -11.38 -4.63
N PHE A 395 -1.15 -11.69 -5.13
CA PHE A 395 -0.02 -10.77 -5.12
C PHE A 395 0.02 -9.83 -6.34
N SER A 396 -0.61 -10.22 -7.43
CA SER A 396 -0.63 -9.39 -8.63
C SER A 396 -1.88 -9.58 -9.50
N GLY A 397 -2.39 -10.81 -9.60
CA GLY A 397 -3.43 -11.17 -10.56
C GLY A 397 -4.72 -10.38 -10.39
N ASN A 398 -5.28 -10.33 -9.18
CA ASN A 398 -6.52 -9.61 -8.89
C ASN A 398 -6.38 -8.10 -9.21
N PHE A 399 -5.24 -7.51 -8.86
CA PHE A 399 -4.97 -6.11 -9.16
C PHE A 399 -4.81 -5.88 -10.68
N ASN A 400 -3.96 -6.66 -11.34
CA ASN A 400 -3.69 -6.52 -12.77
C ASN A 400 -4.93 -6.73 -13.64
N GLU A 401 -5.83 -7.65 -13.23
CA GLU A 401 -7.10 -7.87 -13.92
C GLU A 401 -8.02 -6.64 -13.85
N LEU A 402 -8.05 -5.95 -12.71
CA LEU A 402 -8.85 -4.75 -12.52
C LEU A 402 -8.32 -3.54 -13.28
N VAL A 403 -7.02 -3.29 -13.19
CA VAL A 403 -6.43 -2.09 -13.79
C VAL A 403 -6.11 -2.24 -15.26
N LYS A 404 -6.10 -3.49 -15.79
CA LYS A 404 -5.83 -3.83 -17.20
C LYS A 404 -4.57 -3.17 -17.77
N ASP A 405 -3.56 -2.91 -16.92
CA ASP A 405 -2.31 -2.33 -17.35
C ASP A 405 -1.39 -3.38 -17.98
N PRO A 406 -1.07 -3.30 -19.29
CA PRO A 406 -0.18 -4.25 -19.93
C PRO A 406 1.24 -4.26 -19.36
N ARG A 407 1.70 -3.16 -18.74
CA ARG A 407 3.03 -3.05 -18.13
C ARG A 407 3.16 -3.95 -16.90
N LEU A 408 2.08 -4.13 -16.13
CA LEU A 408 2.02 -5.01 -14.97
C LEU A 408 1.90 -6.49 -15.36
N LYS A 409 1.52 -6.81 -16.62
CA LYS A 409 1.47 -8.19 -17.15
C LYS A 409 2.85 -8.75 -17.50
N ILE A 410 3.83 -7.90 -17.77
CA ILE A 410 5.19 -8.30 -18.20
C ILE A 410 5.93 -9.09 -17.10
N CYS A 411 5.52 -8.95 -15.85
CA CYS A 411 6.08 -9.73 -14.73
C CYS A 411 5.67 -11.21 -14.73
N GLN A 412 4.72 -11.64 -15.58
CA GLN A 412 4.28 -13.04 -15.65
C GLN A 412 5.06 -13.88 -16.67
N GLU A 413 5.78 -13.27 -17.60
CA GLU A 413 6.48 -13.99 -18.69
C GLU A 413 8.00 -14.17 -18.47
N GLY A 414 8.53 -13.76 -17.32
CA GLY A 414 9.98 -13.74 -17.04
C GLY A 414 10.57 -14.90 -16.25
N THR A 415 9.86 -16.00 -16.04
CA THR A 415 10.43 -17.18 -15.39
C THR A 415 10.08 -18.45 -16.15
N THR A 416 10.76 -18.66 -17.27
CA THR A 416 11.05 -20.01 -17.74
C THR A 416 12.57 -20.17 -17.67
N PRO A 417 13.07 -21.25 -17.03
CA PRO A 417 14.49 -21.48 -16.79
C PRO A 417 15.29 -21.68 -18.07
#